data_bb2079348076fc9baca1b7be1383f817
#
_entry.id   bb2079348076fc9baca1b7be1383f817
#
_cell.length_a   1.000
_cell.length_b   1.000
_cell.length_c   1.000
_cell.angle_alpha   90.00
_cell.angle_beta   90.00
_cell.angle_gamma   90.00
#
_symmetry.space_group_name_H-M   'P 1'
#
loop_
_entity.id
_entity.type
_entity.pdbx_description
1 polymer ?
#
loop_
_entity_poly.entity_id
_entity_poly.type
_entity_poly.pdbx_seq_one_letter_code
_entity_poly.pdbx_strand_id
1 'polypeptide(L)'
;MNSVVWRGAREIGIYRLSIPTGGGKTLASLNFALHHALKTGKCRIIYVIPYLSITTQTAKTFRDVLGLNADSDVLLEHYSTAGMQRSADVADNASSEFEDAGEHQRKLAAERWDNPIIVTTMVEFLETVMSARGTKLRKFHNMADSVIIFDEIQSLPRDTINLFNEIVSFLSKITNSTILLCSATQPLLENQTRESASFGKA
;
A
#
# COMPACT_ATOMS: atom_id res chain seq x y z
N MET A 1 -3.60 12.22 -22.42
CA MET A 1 -3.72 11.91 -20.98
C MET A 1 -3.72 13.22 -20.21
N ASN A 2 -4.86 13.59 -19.64
CA ASN A 2 -5.04 14.93 -19.10
C ASN A 2 -4.25 15.14 -17.80
N SER A 3 -3.26 16.01 -17.86
CA SER A 3 -2.40 16.47 -16.76
C SER A 3 -3.12 17.34 -15.70
N VAL A 4 -4.45 17.43 -15.77
CA VAL A 4 -5.24 18.37 -14.95
C VAL A 4 -5.40 17.92 -13.49
N VAL A 5 -5.33 16.63 -13.21
CA VAL A 5 -5.64 16.06 -11.89
C VAL A 5 -4.55 16.34 -10.84
N TRP A 6 -3.32 16.59 -11.26
CA TRP A 6 -2.17 16.56 -10.35
C TRP A 6 -1.65 17.93 -9.90
N ARG A 7 -2.18 19.02 -10.44
CA ARG A 7 -1.72 20.38 -10.09
C ARG A 7 -2.03 20.82 -8.66
N GLY A 8 -2.98 20.15 -7.99
CA GLY A 8 -3.44 20.50 -6.63
C GLY A 8 -2.82 19.69 -5.47
N ALA A 9 -2.20 18.55 -5.74
CA ALA A 9 -1.68 17.64 -4.72
C ALA A 9 -0.34 18.12 -4.15
N ARG A 10 -0.35 19.26 -3.44
CA ARG A 10 0.85 19.83 -2.79
C ARG A 10 0.86 19.64 -1.28
N GLU A 11 -0.27 19.28 -0.70
CA GLU A 11 -0.45 19.15 0.74
C GLU A 11 -0.61 17.69 1.14
N ILE A 12 -0.23 17.40 2.37
CA ILE A 12 -0.47 16.09 2.98
C ILE A 12 -1.95 15.96 3.26
N GLY A 13 -2.54 14.83 2.94
CA GLY A 13 -3.97 14.64 3.13
C GLY A 13 -4.52 13.37 2.48
N ILE A 14 -5.83 13.30 2.39
CA ILE A 14 -6.56 12.19 1.80
C ILE A 14 -7.07 12.61 0.42
N TYR A 15 -6.63 11.90 -0.61
CA TYR A 15 -6.99 12.11 -2.00
C TYR A 15 -7.81 10.96 -2.53
N ARG A 16 -8.61 11.23 -3.56
CA ARG A 16 -9.43 10.22 -4.25
C ARG A 16 -9.12 10.20 -5.73
N LEU A 17 -9.00 9.00 -6.28
CA LEU A 17 -8.81 8.75 -7.70
C LEU A 17 -9.88 7.79 -8.19
N SER A 18 -10.78 8.29 -9.05
CA SER A 18 -11.78 7.48 -9.69
C SER A 18 -11.47 7.38 -11.18
N ILE A 19 -11.10 6.19 -11.63
CA ILE A 19 -10.82 5.88 -13.03
C ILE A 19 -11.48 4.53 -13.34
N PRO A 20 -12.24 4.43 -14.44
CA PRO A 20 -12.86 3.16 -14.84
C PRO A 20 -11.84 2.03 -15.01
N THR A 21 -12.28 0.79 -14.86
CA THR A 21 -11.46 -0.39 -15.15
C THR A 21 -10.88 -0.31 -16.56
N GLY A 22 -9.60 -0.67 -16.70
CA GLY A 22 -8.87 -0.53 -17.97
C GLY A 22 -8.37 0.87 -18.29
N GLY A 23 -8.75 1.91 -17.53
CA GLY A 23 -8.35 3.30 -17.74
C GLY A 23 -6.93 3.66 -17.27
N GLY A 24 -6.10 2.68 -16.89
CA GLY A 24 -4.72 2.93 -16.43
C GLY A 24 -4.63 3.42 -14.98
N LYS A 25 -5.59 3.09 -14.12
CA LYS A 25 -5.66 3.50 -12.72
C LYS A 25 -4.36 3.20 -11.95
N THR A 26 -3.82 1.99 -12.10
CA THR A 26 -2.59 1.53 -11.43
C THR A 26 -1.40 2.43 -11.75
N LEU A 27 -1.20 2.77 -13.02
CA LEU A 27 -0.12 3.65 -13.44
C LEU A 27 -0.37 5.11 -13.07
N ALA A 28 -1.61 5.56 -13.13
CA ALA A 28 -1.99 6.91 -12.72
C ALA A 28 -1.77 7.12 -11.22
N SER A 29 -2.12 6.14 -10.39
CA SER A 29 -1.90 6.20 -8.94
C SER A 29 -0.41 6.13 -8.57
N LEU A 30 0.38 5.29 -9.23
CA LEU A 30 1.83 5.26 -9.05
C LEU A 30 2.47 6.59 -9.45
N ASN A 31 2.10 7.15 -10.61
CA ASN A 31 2.60 8.44 -11.06
C ASN A 31 2.27 9.57 -10.08
N PHE A 32 1.03 9.59 -9.55
CA PHE A 32 0.67 10.50 -8.48
C PHE A 32 1.59 10.36 -7.28
N ALA A 33 1.77 9.13 -6.79
CA ALA A 33 2.55 8.87 -5.59
C ALA A 33 4.02 9.30 -5.73
N LEU A 34 4.65 9.00 -6.87
CA LEU A 34 6.02 9.41 -7.16
C LEU A 34 6.18 10.94 -7.18
N HIS A 35 5.29 11.63 -7.91
CA HIS A 35 5.33 13.09 -7.96
C HIS A 35 5.02 13.74 -6.62
N HIS A 36 4.06 13.19 -5.88
CA HIS A 36 3.69 13.69 -4.56
C HIS A 36 4.81 13.46 -3.55
N ALA A 37 5.40 12.26 -3.52
CA ALA A 37 6.54 11.94 -2.66
C ALA A 37 7.71 12.88 -2.91
N LEU A 38 8.06 13.13 -4.17
CA LEU A 38 9.13 14.05 -4.53
C LEU A 38 8.87 15.49 -4.04
N LYS A 39 7.61 15.96 -4.13
CA LYS A 39 7.25 17.33 -3.72
C LYS A 39 7.16 17.51 -2.22
N THR A 40 6.73 16.47 -1.49
CA THR A 40 6.46 16.53 -0.05
C THR A 40 7.54 15.88 0.80
N GLY A 41 8.59 15.36 0.17
CA GLY A 41 9.71 14.70 0.87
C GLY A 41 9.36 13.34 1.47
N LYS A 42 8.32 12.65 0.97
CA LYS A 42 7.95 11.33 1.44
C LYS A 42 8.96 10.29 1.01
N CYS A 43 9.32 9.39 1.93
CA CYS A 43 10.37 8.41 1.70
C CYS A 43 9.88 7.08 1.12
N ARG A 44 8.57 6.78 1.22
CA ARG A 44 8.01 5.48 0.82
C ARG A 44 6.68 5.62 0.13
N ILE A 45 6.41 4.65 -0.75
CA ILE A 45 5.12 4.43 -1.38
C ILE A 45 4.65 3.04 -0.98
N ILE A 46 3.48 2.94 -0.35
CA ILE A 46 2.86 1.68 0.05
C ILE A 46 1.61 1.48 -0.80
N TYR A 47 1.62 0.47 -1.65
CA TYR A 47 0.50 0.14 -2.53
C TYR A 47 -0.27 -1.06 -1.98
N VAL A 48 -1.49 -0.82 -1.55
CA VAL A 48 -2.35 -1.78 -0.85
C VAL A 48 -3.45 -2.27 -1.79
N ILE A 49 -3.52 -3.57 -2.00
CA ILE A 49 -4.45 -4.23 -2.92
C ILE A 49 -5.34 -5.21 -2.14
N PRO A 50 -6.63 -5.35 -2.48
CA PRO A 50 -7.53 -6.25 -1.74
C PRO A 50 -7.21 -7.73 -1.93
N TYR A 51 -6.69 -8.13 -3.10
CA TYR A 51 -6.53 -9.52 -3.49
C TYR A 51 -5.09 -9.91 -3.81
N LEU A 52 -4.67 -11.04 -3.27
CA LEU A 52 -3.33 -11.61 -3.47
C LEU A 52 -3.00 -11.86 -4.96
N SER A 53 -3.97 -12.35 -5.74
CA SER A 53 -3.77 -12.68 -7.15
C SER A 53 -3.33 -11.50 -8.02
N ILE A 54 -3.67 -10.28 -7.62
CA ILE A 54 -3.33 -9.06 -8.37
C ILE A 54 -2.02 -8.45 -7.88
N THR A 55 -1.54 -8.82 -6.69
CA THR A 55 -0.35 -8.24 -6.08
C THR A 55 0.89 -8.45 -6.94
N THR A 56 1.16 -9.69 -7.35
CA THR A 56 2.30 -10.04 -8.20
C THR A 56 2.23 -9.36 -9.57
N GLN A 57 1.05 -9.30 -10.16
CA GLN A 57 0.86 -8.62 -11.45
C GLN A 57 1.14 -7.11 -11.33
N THR A 58 0.66 -6.47 -10.26
CA THR A 58 0.91 -5.05 -10.01
C THR A 58 2.39 -4.77 -9.77
N ALA A 59 3.04 -5.59 -8.95
CA ALA A 59 4.47 -5.47 -8.70
C ALA A 59 5.31 -5.65 -9.96
N LYS A 60 4.95 -6.63 -10.83
CA LYS A 60 5.56 -6.79 -12.14
C LYS A 60 5.39 -5.54 -13.01
N THR A 61 4.17 -5.01 -13.09
CA THR A 61 3.89 -3.78 -13.83
C THR A 61 4.75 -2.61 -13.34
N PHE A 62 4.93 -2.48 -12.02
CA PHE A 62 5.77 -1.44 -11.46
C PHE A 62 7.25 -1.63 -11.80
N ARG A 63 7.77 -2.88 -11.73
CA ARG A 63 9.14 -3.18 -12.17
C ARG A 63 9.35 -2.83 -13.62
N ASP A 64 8.44 -3.24 -14.50
CA ASP A 64 8.54 -2.98 -15.94
C ASP A 64 8.56 -1.48 -16.25
N VAL A 65 7.67 -0.69 -15.63
CA VAL A 65 7.58 0.76 -15.86
C VAL A 65 8.75 1.54 -15.27
N LEU A 66 9.27 1.09 -14.12
CA LEU A 66 10.39 1.75 -13.44
C LEU A 66 11.76 1.23 -13.91
N GLY A 67 11.80 0.24 -14.81
CA GLY A 67 13.04 -0.38 -15.29
C GLY A 67 13.81 -1.12 -14.20
N LEU A 68 13.11 -1.73 -13.23
CA LEU A 68 13.71 -2.44 -12.11
C LEU A 68 13.95 -3.92 -12.43
N ASN A 69 15.09 -4.44 -12.03
CA ASN A 69 15.36 -5.89 -12.08
C ASN A 69 14.52 -6.64 -11.00
N ALA A 70 14.37 -7.94 -11.19
CA ALA A 70 13.60 -8.79 -10.26
C ALA A 70 14.14 -8.75 -8.82
N ASP A 71 15.46 -8.61 -8.66
CA ASP A 71 16.16 -8.58 -7.37
C ASP A 71 16.39 -7.17 -6.83
N SER A 72 15.76 -6.16 -7.42
CA SER A 72 15.93 -4.77 -7.00
C SER A 72 15.36 -4.54 -5.59
N ASP A 73 16.18 -3.96 -4.71
CA ASP A 73 15.78 -3.55 -3.36
C ASP A 73 14.82 -2.35 -3.34
N VAL A 74 14.49 -1.78 -4.50
CA VAL A 74 13.57 -0.65 -4.59
C VAL A 74 12.13 -1.08 -4.37
N LEU A 75 11.73 -2.27 -4.82
CA LEU A 75 10.36 -2.76 -4.74
C LEU A 75 10.28 -4.08 -3.97
N LEU A 76 9.56 -4.06 -2.88
CA LEU A 76 9.22 -5.22 -2.06
C LEU A 76 7.79 -5.67 -2.33
N GLU A 77 7.61 -6.96 -2.64
CA GLU A 77 6.32 -7.64 -2.55
C GLU A 77 6.20 -8.30 -1.18
N HIS A 78 5.18 -7.93 -0.43
CA HIS A 78 4.96 -8.53 0.89
C HIS A 78 3.48 -8.79 1.16
N TYR A 79 3.14 -10.04 1.39
CA TYR A 79 1.79 -10.47 1.74
C TYR A 79 1.84 -11.65 2.72
N SER A 80 0.80 -11.79 3.53
CA SER A 80 0.69 -12.91 4.47
C SER A 80 0.54 -14.23 3.73
N THR A 81 1.50 -15.13 3.91
CA THR A 81 1.47 -16.51 3.36
C THR A 81 0.72 -17.48 4.27
N ALA A 82 0.10 -17.02 5.34
CA ALA A 82 -0.55 -17.85 6.34
C ALA A 82 -1.63 -18.82 5.78
N GLY A 83 -2.10 -18.57 4.55
CA GLY A 83 -3.00 -19.47 3.81
C GLY A 83 -2.31 -20.44 2.84
N MET A 84 -1.05 -20.21 2.48
CA MET A 84 -0.32 -21.01 1.47
C MET A 84 0.58 -22.10 2.06
N GLN A 85 0.92 -22.02 3.34
CA GLN A 85 1.80 -23.00 4.01
C GLN A 85 1.20 -24.42 4.14
N ARG A 86 -0.05 -24.63 3.76
CA ARG A 86 -0.64 -25.98 3.71
C ARG A 86 -0.38 -26.77 2.42
N SER A 87 0.24 -26.15 1.41
CA SER A 87 0.46 -26.80 0.12
C SER A 87 1.95 -26.96 -0.26
N ALA A 88 2.88 -26.45 0.57
CA ALA A 88 4.31 -26.42 0.26
C ALA A 88 5.16 -27.40 1.11
N ASP A 89 4.54 -28.23 1.95
CA ASP A 89 5.27 -29.23 2.76
C ASP A 89 5.71 -30.48 1.96
N VAL A 90 5.69 -30.45 0.64
CA VAL A 90 6.17 -31.54 -0.21
C VAL A 90 7.02 -30.98 -1.35
N ALA A 91 8.21 -30.49 -1.05
CA ALA A 91 9.33 -30.49 -1.99
C ALA A 91 10.65 -30.20 -1.24
N ASP A 92 11.26 -31.29 -0.87
CA ASP A 92 12.67 -31.67 -0.78
C ASP A 92 13.76 -30.57 -0.82
N ASN A 93 14.58 -30.70 0.21
CA ASN A 93 16.01 -30.57 0.36
C ASN A 93 16.86 -30.42 -0.91
N ALA A 94 17.78 -29.45 -0.76
CA ALA A 94 19.06 -29.29 -1.47
C ALA A 94 19.14 -28.15 -2.47
N SER A 95 19.52 -26.97 -1.97
CA SER A 95 20.45 -26.12 -2.74
C SER A 95 21.03 -24.99 -1.86
N SER A 96 22.34 -25.05 -1.76
CA SER A 96 23.40 -24.05 -1.60
C SER A 96 23.22 -22.82 -0.63
N GLU A 97 24.22 -22.65 0.22
CA GLU A 97 24.44 -21.57 1.20
C GLU A 97 24.32 -20.14 0.63
N PHE A 98 24.39 -19.95 -0.69
CA PHE A 98 24.22 -18.65 -1.34
C PHE A 98 22.76 -18.25 -1.58
N GLU A 99 21.84 -19.20 -1.73
CA GLU A 99 20.39 -18.92 -1.82
C GLU A 99 19.83 -18.53 -0.45
N ASP A 100 20.40 -19.06 0.63
CA ASP A 100 19.97 -18.81 2.01
C ASP A 100 20.23 -17.34 2.44
N ALA A 101 21.36 -16.75 2.02
CA ALA A 101 21.67 -15.35 2.36
C ALA A 101 20.70 -14.35 1.70
N GLY A 102 20.35 -14.56 0.43
CA GLY A 102 19.40 -13.71 -0.29
C GLY A 102 17.97 -13.84 0.25
N GLU A 103 17.56 -15.05 0.61
CA GLU A 103 16.26 -15.30 1.21
C GLU A 103 16.14 -14.69 2.61
N HIS A 104 17.20 -14.78 3.42
CA HIS A 104 17.26 -14.16 4.73
C HIS A 104 17.14 -12.63 4.64
N GLN A 105 17.82 -12.02 3.67
CA GLN A 105 17.77 -10.57 3.46
C GLN A 105 16.36 -10.12 3.01
N ARG A 106 15.71 -10.89 2.13
CA ARG A 106 14.31 -10.65 1.73
C ARG A 106 13.33 -10.78 2.90
N LYS A 107 13.53 -11.78 3.78
CA LYS A 107 12.73 -11.93 5.00
C LYS A 107 12.90 -10.74 5.95
N LEU A 108 14.13 -10.26 6.14
CA LEU A 108 14.39 -9.06 6.96
C LEU A 108 13.76 -7.79 6.35
N ALA A 109 13.84 -7.60 5.04
CA ALA A 109 13.19 -6.49 4.34
C ALA A 109 11.67 -6.55 4.50
N ALA A 110 11.07 -7.74 4.37
CA ALA A 110 9.64 -7.98 4.58
C ALA A 110 9.21 -7.71 6.04
N GLU A 111 10.09 -7.97 7.00
CA GLU A 111 9.82 -7.68 8.42
C GLU A 111 9.87 -6.18 8.77
N ARG A 112 10.62 -5.40 8.00
CA ARG A 112 10.85 -3.98 8.31
C ARG A 112 10.06 -3.03 7.42
N TRP A 113 9.81 -3.39 6.16
CA TRP A 113 9.28 -2.48 5.14
C TRP A 113 10.20 -1.28 4.88
N ASP A 114 11.49 -1.54 4.77
CA ASP A 114 12.50 -0.50 4.55
C ASP A 114 12.60 -0.06 3.08
N ASN A 115 12.04 -0.83 2.16
CA ASN A 115 12.08 -0.56 0.71
C ASN A 115 11.31 0.71 0.34
N PRO A 116 11.76 1.47 -0.67
CA PRO A 116 11.07 2.67 -1.15
C PRO A 116 9.65 2.42 -1.67
N ILE A 117 9.41 1.28 -2.32
CA ILE A 117 8.10 0.89 -2.83
C ILE A 117 7.72 -0.47 -2.24
N ILE A 118 6.54 -0.54 -1.65
CA ILE A 118 6.01 -1.76 -1.04
C ILE A 118 4.66 -2.05 -1.68
N VAL A 119 4.49 -3.26 -2.22
CA VAL A 119 3.21 -3.76 -2.72
C VAL A 119 2.74 -4.84 -1.77
N THR A 120 1.57 -4.64 -1.19
CA THR A 120 1.03 -5.52 -0.13
C THR A 120 -0.47 -5.73 -0.26
N THR A 121 -0.99 -6.69 0.50
CA THR A 121 -2.43 -6.94 0.57
C THR A 121 -3.10 -6.12 1.66
N MET A 122 -4.41 -5.88 1.52
CA MET A 122 -5.22 -5.22 2.53
C MET A 122 -5.16 -5.95 3.88
N VAL A 123 -5.17 -7.28 3.86
CA VAL A 123 -5.09 -8.09 5.07
C VAL A 123 -3.77 -7.85 5.81
N GLU A 124 -2.63 -7.98 5.12
CA GLU A 124 -1.31 -7.75 5.72
C GLU A 124 -1.16 -6.32 6.24
N PHE A 125 -1.68 -5.34 5.49
CA PHE A 125 -1.67 -3.95 5.89
C PHE A 125 -2.46 -3.73 7.18
N LEU A 126 -3.71 -4.19 7.25
CA LEU A 126 -4.57 -4.04 8.44
C LEU A 126 -3.99 -4.79 9.64
N GLU A 127 -3.50 -6.01 9.44
CA GLU A 127 -2.80 -6.76 10.49
C GLU A 127 -1.58 -6.01 11.03
N THR A 128 -0.85 -5.32 10.16
CA THR A 128 0.31 -4.53 10.57
C THR A 128 -0.10 -3.34 11.43
N VAL A 129 -1.15 -2.62 11.04
CA VAL A 129 -1.63 -1.44 11.80
C VAL A 129 -2.26 -1.85 13.13
N MET A 130 -2.98 -2.98 13.18
CA MET A 130 -3.76 -3.39 14.34
C MET A 130 -3.01 -4.30 15.32
N SER A 131 -1.82 -4.78 14.94
CA SER A 131 -1.09 -5.75 15.75
C SER A 131 -0.22 -5.07 16.80
N ALA A 132 -0.30 -5.54 18.03
CA ALA A 132 0.62 -5.17 19.10
C ALA A 132 1.94 -5.96 19.10
N ARG A 133 2.16 -6.86 18.11
CA ARG A 133 3.38 -7.68 18.03
C ARG A 133 4.58 -6.85 17.59
N GLY A 134 5.72 -7.02 18.25
CA GLY A 134 6.95 -6.23 17.99
C GLY A 134 7.44 -6.28 16.54
N THR A 135 7.27 -7.39 15.83
CA THR A 135 7.60 -7.51 14.39
C THR A 135 6.70 -6.60 13.53
N LYS A 136 5.42 -6.51 13.84
CA LYS A 136 4.48 -5.64 13.14
C LYS A 136 4.70 -4.16 13.49
N LEU A 137 5.09 -3.85 14.71
CA LEU A 137 5.43 -2.48 15.13
C LEU A 137 6.62 -1.89 14.34
N ARG A 138 7.59 -2.72 13.95
CA ARG A 138 8.70 -2.27 13.08
C ARG A 138 8.22 -1.82 11.70
N LYS A 139 7.27 -2.55 11.10
CA LYS A 139 6.63 -2.15 9.84
C LYS A 139 5.84 -0.86 10.01
N PHE A 140 5.12 -0.72 11.13
CA PHE A 140 4.31 0.46 11.40
C PHE A 140 5.15 1.74 11.44
N HIS A 141 6.36 1.71 12.00
CA HIS A 141 7.28 2.85 11.95
C HIS A 141 7.54 3.32 10.52
N ASN A 142 7.68 2.37 9.60
CA ASN A 142 7.98 2.65 8.20
C ASN A 142 6.74 3.03 7.37
N MET A 143 5.54 2.98 7.95
CA MET A 143 4.33 3.57 7.36
C MET A 143 4.26 5.08 7.56
N ALA A 144 4.94 5.61 8.56
CA ALA A 144 5.00 7.05 8.76
C ALA A 144 5.73 7.73 7.60
N ASP A 145 5.33 8.96 7.31
CA ASP A 145 5.95 9.80 6.29
C ASP A 145 5.95 9.18 4.88
N SER A 146 4.87 8.45 4.56
CA SER A 146 4.71 7.71 3.31
C SER A 146 3.54 8.22 2.47
N VAL A 147 3.49 7.79 1.20
CA VAL A 147 2.29 7.86 0.35
C VAL A 147 1.66 6.47 0.34
N ILE A 148 0.46 6.34 0.88
CA ILE A 148 -0.26 5.07 0.96
C ILE A 148 -1.39 5.08 -0.05
N ILE A 149 -1.37 4.13 -0.98
CA ILE A 149 -2.40 3.96 -2.01
C ILE A 149 -3.25 2.75 -1.64
N PHE A 150 -4.54 2.95 -1.51
CA PHE A 150 -5.51 1.87 -1.38
C PHE A 150 -6.23 1.68 -2.70
N ASP A 151 -5.96 0.58 -3.38
CA ASP A 151 -6.61 0.25 -4.64
C ASP A 151 -7.88 -0.58 -4.40
N GLU A 152 -8.86 -0.44 -5.31
CA GLU A 152 -10.14 -1.16 -5.31
C GLU A 152 -10.89 -1.07 -3.96
N ILE A 153 -10.92 0.12 -3.34
CA ILE A 153 -11.55 0.33 -2.01
C ILE A 153 -13.03 -0.07 -1.96
N GLN A 154 -13.72 -0.12 -3.11
CA GLN A 154 -15.11 -0.57 -3.18
C GLN A 154 -15.29 -2.07 -2.85
N SER A 155 -14.21 -2.84 -2.85
CA SER A 155 -14.22 -4.27 -2.46
C SER A 155 -14.24 -4.51 -0.96
N LEU A 156 -14.07 -3.45 -0.14
CA LEU A 156 -14.10 -3.57 1.30
C LEU A 156 -15.49 -4.00 1.81
N PRO A 157 -15.55 -4.99 2.72
CA PRO A 157 -16.78 -5.35 3.39
C PRO A 157 -17.36 -4.15 4.16
N ARG A 158 -18.70 -4.04 4.17
CA ARG A 158 -19.39 -2.91 4.84
C ARG A 158 -19.02 -2.78 6.31
N ASP A 159 -18.89 -3.91 7.00
CA ASP A 159 -18.59 -3.96 8.44
C ASP A 159 -17.17 -3.44 8.76
N THR A 160 -16.27 -3.43 7.78
CA THR A 160 -14.90 -2.96 7.96
C THR A 160 -14.69 -1.49 7.58
N ILE A 161 -15.69 -0.85 6.96
CA ILE A 161 -15.56 0.53 6.46
C ILE A 161 -15.29 1.52 7.59
N ASN A 162 -15.98 1.40 8.72
CA ASN A 162 -15.79 2.30 9.85
C ASN A 162 -14.36 2.19 10.41
N LEU A 163 -13.88 0.97 10.62
CA LEU A 163 -12.52 0.72 11.07
C LEU A 163 -11.48 1.24 10.06
N PHE A 164 -11.72 1.01 8.77
CA PHE A 164 -10.85 1.53 7.71
C PHE A 164 -10.78 3.06 7.73
N ASN A 165 -11.90 3.74 7.88
CA ASN A 165 -11.94 5.20 7.97
C ASN A 165 -11.17 5.74 9.18
N GLU A 166 -11.26 5.09 10.34
CA GLU A 166 -10.46 5.43 11.52
C GLU A 166 -8.96 5.26 11.26
N ILE A 167 -8.56 4.14 10.67
CA ILE A 167 -7.17 3.88 10.30
C ILE A 167 -6.65 4.92 9.32
N VAL A 168 -7.39 5.23 8.27
CA VAL A 168 -7.02 6.23 7.25
C VAL A 168 -6.89 7.62 7.89
N SER A 169 -7.82 7.99 8.77
CA SER A 169 -7.78 9.26 9.49
C SER A 169 -6.56 9.34 10.42
N PHE A 170 -6.28 8.27 11.16
CA PHE A 170 -5.12 8.18 12.03
C PHE A 170 -3.80 8.29 11.23
N LEU A 171 -3.65 7.52 10.17
CA LEU A 171 -2.44 7.55 9.33
C LEU A 171 -2.20 8.93 8.72
N SER A 172 -3.24 9.58 8.24
CA SER A 172 -3.10 10.92 7.65
C SER A 172 -2.73 11.99 8.69
N LYS A 173 -3.35 11.96 9.87
CA LYS A 173 -3.20 13.01 10.89
C LYS A 173 -1.99 12.82 11.79
N ILE A 174 -1.67 11.58 12.17
CA ILE A 174 -0.67 11.27 13.18
C ILE A 174 0.66 10.86 12.55
N THR A 175 0.63 10.07 11.47
CA THR A 175 1.87 9.58 10.85
C THR A 175 2.38 10.47 9.72
N ASN A 176 1.76 11.62 9.50
CA ASN A 176 2.15 12.55 8.43
C ASN A 176 2.13 11.89 7.03
N SER A 177 1.25 10.92 6.82
CA SER A 177 1.18 10.18 5.56
C SER A 177 0.11 10.73 4.64
N THR A 178 0.36 10.67 3.34
CA THR A 178 -0.63 11.02 2.32
C THR A 178 -1.35 9.75 1.89
N ILE A 179 -2.67 9.81 1.86
CA ILE A 179 -3.52 8.68 1.49
C ILE A 179 -4.14 8.92 0.12
N LEU A 180 -4.04 7.97 -0.78
CA LEU A 180 -4.75 7.96 -2.07
C LEU A 180 -5.73 6.80 -2.11
N LEU A 181 -7.01 7.10 -2.17
CA LEU A 181 -8.09 6.13 -2.28
C LEU A 181 -8.48 5.96 -3.76
N CYS A 182 -8.25 4.76 -4.31
CA CYS A 182 -8.53 4.44 -5.70
C CYS A 182 -9.78 3.55 -5.83
N SER A 183 -10.65 3.90 -6.77
CA SER A 183 -11.87 3.15 -7.05
C SER A 183 -12.18 3.14 -8.54
N ALA A 184 -12.78 2.06 -9.03
CA ALA A 184 -13.33 1.99 -10.38
C ALA A 184 -14.70 2.69 -10.50
N THR A 185 -15.44 2.75 -9.39
CA THR A 185 -16.75 3.43 -9.26
C THR A 185 -16.67 4.37 -8.07
N GLN A 186 -17.48 5.43 -8.07
CA GLN A 186 -17.58 6.30 -6.89
C GLN A 186 -18.16 5.48 -5.72
N PRO A 187 -17.41 5.22 -4.65
CA PRO A 187 -17.97 4.52 -3.49
C PRO A 187 -18.93 5.45 -2.74
N LEU A 188 -19.94 4.84 -2.12
CA LEU A 188 -20.91 5.48 -1.23
C LEU A 188 -20.28 6.08 0.06
N LEU A 189 -18.96 6.26 0.08
CA LEU A 189 -18.21 6.82 1.22
C LEU A 189 -18.46 8.32 1.45
N GLU A 190 -19.17 9.01 0.55
CA GLU A 190 -19.36 10.46 0.65
C GLU A 190 -20.22 10.90 1.84
N ASN A 191 -21.10 10.02 2.36
CA ASN A 191 -22.04 10.44 3.41
C ASN A 191 -21.47 10.35 4.84
N GLN A 192 -20.41 9.59 5.08
CA GLN A 192 -19.86 9.45 6.44
C GLN A 192 -18.69 10.40 6.74
N THR A 193 -18.01 10.92 5.72
CA THR A 193 -16.90 11.87 5.92
C THR A 193 -17.36 13.30 6.20
N ARG A 194 -18.63 13.63 5.95
CA ARG A 194 -19.15 14.98 6.28
C ARG A 194 -19.51 15.16 7.76
N GLU A 195 -19.86 14.10 8.47
CA GLU A 195 -20.16 14.20 9.91
C GLU A 195 -18.91 14.28 10.79
N SER A 196 -17.80 13.67 10.39
CA SER A 196 -16.55 13.77 11.16
C SER A 196 -15.79 15.10 10.95
N ALA A 197 -16.12 15.87 9.93
CA ALA A 197 -15.52 17.18 9.68
C ALA A 197 -16.22 18.33 10.46
N SER A 198 -17.36 18.06 11.12
CA SER A 198 -18.10 19.08 11.88
C SER A 198 -17.72 19.18 13.37
N PHE A 199 -16.84 18.32 13.88
CA PHE A 199 -16.30 18.41 15.23
C PHE A 199 -14.98 19.16 15.27
N GLY A 200 -15.05 20.49 15.13
CA GLY A 200 -13.84 21.29 15.28
C GLY A 200 -13.99 22.77 14.94
N LYS A 201 -15.04 23.40 15.43
CA LYS A 201 -15.07 24.85 15.65
C LYS A 201 -15.94 25.13 16.87
N ALA A 202 -15.32 25.19 18.00
CA ALA A 202 -15.76 25.98 19.15
C ALA A 202 -14.50 26.53 19.83
#